data_bb981c467dd7e6b51a5b3bba28a9911d
#
_entry.id   bb981c467dd7e6b51a5b3bba28a9911d
#
_cell.length_a   1.000
_cell.length_b   1.000
_cell.length_c   1.000
_cell.angle_alpha   90.00
_cell.angle_beta   90.00
_cell.angle_gamma   90.00
#
_symmetry.space_group_name_H-M   'P 1'
#
loop_
_entity.id
_entity.type
_entity.pdbx_description
1 polymer ?
#
loop_
_entity_poly.entity_id
_entity_poly.type
_entity_poly.pdbx_seq_one_letter_code
_entity_poly.pdbx_strand_id
1 'polypeptide(L)'
;MTKKIPLLILGAGIAGMGAAWKAKTTGIEFKIIDISDHAGGMMQTEYVQGHTLDQGPNSCVQSPTYLNFLKYLGISNQVVKASAQGKKRYIFQKNGVKSVSDFKDILLGNWISTGGKLRLLIEPFRKKGTANDETVYDFLKRRIGKEAVKLLVDPVLGGIYAGDIKKLSALTVLHSMKIGEQRYGSLFRTLLNNRSASRVITNIQGGFSTINYAFEAKFKDECLLGHRVECITPLTSGFEVVVNGTRFLCDRIVSTLPTHVLAEIISSSSLKSHLNKLSYAPLCASFYSLDKDHSAISGFGILIPSTLKKTIKGILFASDIFPGRAKDGERNMTVFHSTPQNEDSINSELEEILGTQQTYLLAQKTWLNAIPQFEIGFQDWKQHLYKTIPEGMFLAGNYLGKVGVSDVLESGYNLRL
;
A
#
# COMPACT_ATOMS: atom_id res chain seq x y z
N MET A 1 15.03 10.19 -39.34
CA MET A 1 15.61 9.32 -38.30
C MET A 1 14.83 9.54 -37.02
N THR A 2 14.19 8.51 -36.47
CA THR A 2 13.47 8.60 -35.20
C THR A 2 14.49 8.89 -34.11
N LYS A 3 14.37 10.03 -33.41
CA LYS A 3 15.30 10.40 -32.33
C LYS A 3 15.22 9.32 -31.25
N LYS A 4 16.33 8.70 -30.90
CA LYS A 4 16.41 7.71 -29.81
C LYS A 4 16.25 8.41 -28.47
N ILE A 5 15.34 7.91 -27.61
CA ILE A 5 15.07 8.47 -26.29
C ILE A 5 16.07 7.86 -25.30
N PRO A 6 16.85 8.64 -24.54
CA PRO A 6 17.82 8.09 -23.59
C PRO A 6 17.17 7.23 -22.51
N LEU A 7 16.00 7.62 -22.01
CA LEU A 7 15.27 6.89 -20.95
C LEU A 7 13.75 6.94 -21.21
N LEU A 8 13.11 5.77 -21.20
CA LEU A 8 11.66 5.65 -21.26
C LEU A 8 11.15 5.08 -19.93
N ILE A 9 10.22 5.80 -19.28
CA ILE A 9 9.58 5.39 -18.02
C ILE A 9 8.17 4.90 -18.36
N LEU A 10 7.85 3.67 -17.98
CA LEU A 10 6.56 3.02 -18.23
C LEU A 10 5.74 2.99 -16.94
N GLY A 11 4.64 3.75 -16.93
CA GLY A 11 3.75 3.96 -15.81
C GLY A 11 4.04 5.29 -15.08
N ALA A 12 3.01 6.16 -14.99
CA ALA A 12 3.04 7.44 -14.29
C ALA A 12 2.45 7.36 -12.87
N GLY A 13 2.45 6.17 -12.24
CA GLY A 13 2.17 6.01 -10.81
C GLY A 13 3.30 6.57 -9.95
N ILE A 14 3.15 6.52 -8.62
CA ILE A 14 4.11 7.13 -7.66
C ILE A 14 5.55 6.61 -7.83
N ALA A 15 5.76 5.36 -8.27
CA ALA A 15 7.08 4.83 -8.60
C ALA A 15 7.68 5.51 -9.84
N GLY A 16 6.86 5.68 -10.89
CA GLY A 16 7.26 6.39 -12.10
C GLY A 16 7.54 7.86 -11.87
N MET A 17 6.76 8.51 -11.01
CA MET A 17 7.04 9.87 -10.55
C MET A 17 8.40 9.98 -9.85
N GLY A 18 8.75 8.98 -9.02
CA GLY A 18 10.06 8.89 -8.37
C GLY A 18 11.19 8.75 -9.39
N ALA A 19 11.02 7.89 -10.39
CA ALA A 19 12.01 7.69 -11.47
C ALA A 19 12.16 8.94 -12.35
N ALA A 20 11.05 9.60 -12.71
CA ALA A 20 11.05 10.86 -13.46
C ALA A 20 11.75 11.98 -12.67
N TRP A 21 11.47 12.10 -11.39
CA TRP A 21 12.17 13.05 -10.52
C TRP A 21 13.68 12.76 -10.46
N LYS A 22 14.08 11.49 -10.34
CA LYS A 22 15.49 11.08 -10.41
C LYS A 22 16.12 11.48 -11.74
N ALA A 23 15.52 11.11 -12.87
CA ALA A 23 16.01 11.45 -14.20
C ALA A 23 16.20 12.96 -14.37
N LYS A 24 15.20 13.76 -13.98
CA LYS A 24 15.26 15.23 -14.05
C LYS A 24 16.39 15.82 -13.23
N THR A 25 16.58 15.34 -12.00
CA THR A 25 17.62 15.85 -11.08
C THR A 25 19.04 15.43 -11.48
N THR A 26 19.17 14.35 -12.26
CA THR A 26 20.46 13.88 -12.81
C THR A 26 20.72 14.34 -14.26
N GLY A 27 19.83 15.15 -14.85
CA GLY A 27 20.00 15.68 -16.22
C GLY A 27 19.81 14.67 -17.33
N ILE A 28 19.12 13.53 -17.07
CA ILE A 28 18.82 12.51 -18.07
C ILE A 28 17.56 12.93 -18.82
N GLU A 29 17.64 13.04 -20.16
CA GLU A 29 16.45 13.23 -21.02
C GLU A 29 15.57 11.97 -20.98
N PHE A 30 14.26 12.14 -20.78
CA PHE A 30 13.32 11.02 -20.66
C PHE A 30 11.92 11.36 -21.18
N LYS A 31 11.14 10.34 -21.41
CA LYS A 31 9.67 10.39 -21.52
C LYS A 31 9.05 9.43 -20.53
N ILE A 32 7.87 9.79 -20.01
CA ILE A 32 7.05 8.93 -19.17
C ILE A 32 5.73 8.64 -19.88
N ILE A 33 5.34 7.37 -19.93
CA ILE A 33 4.15 6.90 -20.67
C ILE A 33 3.19 6.24 -19.68
N ASP A 34 1.90 6.59 -19.77
CA ASP A 34 0.84 5.91 -19.05
C ASP A 34 -0.39 5.73 -19.97
N ILE A 35 -1.10 4.60 -19.77
CA ILE A 35 -2.34 4.32 -20.48
C ILE A 35 -3.49 5.23 -20.04
N SER A 36 -3.45 5.70 -18.78
CA SER A 36 -4.41 6.67 -18.25
C SER A 36 -4.15 8.05 -18.85
N ASP A 37 -5.21 8.83 -18.99
CA ASP A 37 -5.17 10.24 -19.39
C ASP A 37 -4.68 11.17 -18.25
N HIS A 38 -4.41 10.62 -17.09
CA HIS A 38 -3.89 11.29 -15.89
C HIS A 38 -2.83 10.44 -15.18
N ALA A 39 -1.91 11.11 -14.49
CA ALA A 39 -0.89 10.45 -13.67
C ALA A 39 -1.49 9.94 -12.33
N GLY A 40 -0.71 9.15 -11.59
CA GLY A 40 -1.03 8.69 -10.23
C GLY A 40 -1.28 7.19 -10.09
N GLY A 41 -1.64 6.50 -11.18
CA GLY A 41 -1.95 5.07 -11.14
C GLY A 41 -3.08 4.77 -10.16
N MET A 42 -2.83 3.97 -9.11
CA MET A 42 -3.81 3.68 -8.06
C MET A 42 -4.02 4.83 -7.07
N MET A 43 -3.17 5.85 -7.06
CA MET A 43 -3.23 6.98 -6.14
C MET A 43 -4.18 8.07 -6.70
N GLN A 44 -5.48 7.78 -6.68
CA GLN A 44 -6.54 8.64 -7.18
C GLN A 44 -7.44 9.15 -6.06
N THR A 45 -7.94 10.36 -6.21
CA THR A 45 -8.91 10.99 -5.30
C THR A 45 -10.12 11.46 -6.11
N GLU A 46 -11.30 11.13 -5.63
CA GLU A 46 -12.58 11.56 -6.19
C GLU A 46 -13.28 12.52 -5.23
N TYR A 47 -14.02 13.48 -5.77
CA TYR A 47 -14.77 14.44 -5.01
C TYR A 47 -16.26 14.21 -5.24
N VAL A 48 -16.96 13.69 -4.21
CA VAL A 48 -18.36 13.29 -4.32
C VAL A 48 -19.16 13.96 -3.22
N GLN A 49 -20.16 14.76 -3.59
CA GLN A 49 -21.13 15.39 -2.66
C GLN A 49 -20.49 16.15 -1.48
N GLY A 50 -19.33 16.78 -1.71
CA GLY A 50 -18.59 17.51 -0.66
C GLY A 50 -17.62 16.63 0.15
N HIS A 51 -17.44 15.37 -0.22
CA HIS A 51 -16.49 14.44 0.40
C HIS A 51 -15.28 14.20 -0.49
N THR A 52 -14.09 14.13 0.11
CA THR A 52 -12.84 13.77 -0.55
C THR A 52 -12.55 12.29 -0.32
N LEU A 53 -12.51 11.48 -1.38
CA LEU A 53 -12.43 10.03 -1.35
C LEU A 53 -11.13 9.57 -2.03
N ASP A 54 -10.14 9.12 -1.23
CA ASP A 54 -8.94 8.48 -1.80
C ASP A 54 -9.26 7.03 -2.19
N GLN A 55 -9.29 6.76 -3.49
CA GLN A 55 -9.68 5.45 -4.04
C GLN A 55 -8.61 4.37 -3.92
N GLY A 56 -7.38 4.73 -3.62
CA GLY A 56 -6.24 3.84 -3.43
C GLY A 56 -5.67 3.93 -2.01
N PRO A 57 -4.39 4.36 -1.85
CA PRO A 57 -3.82 4.55 -0.53
C PRO A 57 -4.52 5.71 0.19
N ASN A 58 -4.87 5.50 1.45
CA ASN A 58 -5.56 6.50 2.27
C ASN A 58 -4.62 7.35 3.13
N SER A 59 -3.37 6.96 3.26
CA SER A 59 -2.36 7.67 4.06
C SER A 59 -0.96 7.32 3.61
N CYS A 60 -0.01 8.18 3.97
CA CYS A 60 1.41 7.98 3.75
C CYS A 60 2.17 8.13 5.08
N VAL A 61 3.10 7.24 5.36
CA VAL A 61 4.10 7.44 6.40
C VAL A 61 5.20 8.33 5.82
N GLN A 62 5.44 9.50 6.43
CA GLN A 62 6.45 10.43 5.94
C GLN A 62 7.85 9.80 5.91
N SER A 63 8.57 10.05 4.82
CA SER A 63 10.02 9.89 4.76
C SER A 63 10.68 11.19 4.30
N PRO A 64 11.99 11.38 4.54
CA PRO A 64 12.71 12.55 4.02
C PRO A 64 12.59 12.68 2.49
N THR A 65 12.69 11.58 1.77
CA THR A 65 12.55 11.55 0.30
C THR A 65 11.17 12.02 -0.14
N TYR A 66 10.11 11.52 0.51
CA TYR A 66 8.74 11.95 0.23
C TYR A 66 8.53 13.45 0.44
N LEU A 67 9.02 13.99 1.57
CA LEU A 67 8.91 15.42 1.85
C LEU A 67 9.71 16.27 0.85
N ASN A 68 10.90 15.83 0.45
CA ASN A 68 11.70 16.50 -0.57
C ASN A 68 11.01 16.46 -1.94
N PHE A 69 10.33 15.38 -2.28
CA PHE A 69 9.53 15.28 -3.49
C PHE A 69 8.37 16.29 -3.49
N LEU A 70 7.61 16.37 -2.41
CA LEU A 70 6.53 17.37 -2.27
C LEU A 70 7.05 18.80 -2.35
N LYS A 71 8.23 19.06 -1.77
CA LYS A 71 8.90 20.35 -1.91
C LYS A 71 9.31 20.65 -3.34
N TYR A 72 9.84 19.63 -4.06
CA TYR A 72 10.20 19.75 -5.46
C TYR A 72 8.98 20.04 -6.36
N LEU A 73 7.82 19.46 -6.03
CA LEU A 73 6.55 19.75 -6.71
C LEU A 73 5.93 21.10 -6.32
N GLY A 74 6.41 21.76 -5.24
CA GLY A 74 5.88 23.05 -4.76
C GLY A 74 4.63 22.94 -3.88
N ILE A 75 4.31 21.73 -3.36
CA ILE A 75 3.09 21.46 -2.58
C ILE A 75 3.38 21.05 -1.12
N SER A 76 4.56 21.29 -0.60
CA SER A 76 4.92 20.88 0.77
C SER A 76 4.06 21.53 1.88
N ASN A 77 3.47 22.69 1.61
CA ASN A 77 2.54 23.38 2.51
C ASN A 77 1.15 22.74 2.57
N GLN A 78 0.85 21.83 1.66
CA GLN A 78 -0.44 21.13 1.61
C GLN A 78 -0.44 19.80 2.37
N VAL A 79 0.64 19.47 3.06
CA VAL A 79 0.74 18.24 3.87
C VAL A 79 -0.14 18.35 5.10
N VAL A 80 -1.08 17.41 5.23
CA VAL A 80 -1.97 17.27 6.37
C VAL A 80 -1.51 16.10 7.25
N LYS A 81 -1.22 16.36 8.52
CA LYS A 81 -0.88 15.31 9.49
C LYS A 81 -2.16 14.68 10.05
N ALA A 82 -2.08 13.39 10.38
CA ALA A 82 -3.16 12.72 11.08
C ALA A 82 -3.47 13.42 12.41
N SER A 83 -4.77 13.59 12.68
CA SER A 83 -5.30 14.23 13.88
C SER A 83 -4.98 13.42 15.15
N ALA A 84 -5.14 14.02 16.32
CA ALA A 84 -5.05 13.31 17.60
C ALA A 84 -6.15 12.23 17.72
N GLN A 85 -7.34 12.48 17.18
CA GLN A 85 -8.45 11.55 17.13
C GLN A 85 -8.11 10.30 16.28
N GLY A 86 -7.39 10.46 15.17
CA GLY A 86 -6.88 9.38 14.33
C GLY A 86 -5.87 8.44 15.02
N LYS A 87 -5.56 8.62 16.30
CA LYS A 87 -4.74 7.65 17.07
C LYS A 87 -5.54 6.49 17.63
N LYS A 88 -6.85 6.66 17.85
CA LYS A 88 -7.71 5.62 18.40
C LYS A 88 -7.94 4.52 17.36
N ARG A 89 -7.70 3.28 17.75
CA ARG A 89 -7.89 2.09 16.91
C ARG A 89 -8.78 1.10 17.59
N TYR A 90 -9.56 0.40 16.80
CA TYR A 90 -10.56 -0.54 17.31
C TYR A 90 -10.46 -1.88 16.59
N ILE A 91 -10.91 -2.92 17.29
CA ILE A 91 -11.16 -4.25 16.74
C ILE A 91 -12.60 -4.64 17.02
N PHE A 92 -13.30 -5.12 15.99
CA PHE A 92 -14.64 -5.66 16.13
C PHE A 92 -14.56 -7.10 16.67
N GLN A 93 -15.38 -7.42 17.64
CA GLN A 93 -15.49 -8.74 18.25
C GLN A 93 -16.97 -9.15 18.38
N LYS A 94 -17.25 -10.41 18.77
CA LYS A 94 -18.64 -10.88 18.98
C LYS A 94 -19.46 -10.00 19.92
N ASN A 95 -18.80 -9.33 20.88
CA ASN A 95 -19.43 -8.48 21.88
C ASN A 95 -19.27 -6.98 21.56
N GLY A 96 -19.15 -6.63 20.29
CA GLY A 96 -19.04 -5.25 19.81
C GLY A 96 -17.60 -4.75 19.61
N VAL A 97 -17.45 -3.46 19.42
CA VAL A 97 -16.18 -2.78 19.13
C VAL A 97 -15.37 -2.54 20.39
N LYS A 98 -14.08 -2.89 20.37
CA LYS A 98 -13.15 -2.72 21.51
C LYS A 98 -11.94 -1.87 21.09
N SER A 99 -11.50 -0.97 21.98
CA SER A 99 -10.29 -0.18 21.79
C SER A 99 -9.04 -1.05 21.89
N VAL A 100 -8.05 -0.79 21.01
CA VAL A 100 -6.72 -1.42 20.99
C VAL A 100 -5.64 -0.38 20.70
N SER A 101 -5.87 0.83 21.15
CA SER A 101 -5.01 1.98 20.86
C SER A 101 -3.65 1.89 21.56
N ASP A 102 -3.63 1.35 22.75
CA ASP A 102 -2.44 1.27 23.61
C ASP A 102 -2.12 -0.16 24.05
N PHE A 103 -0.85 -0.41 24.40
CA PHE A 103 -0.42 -1.69 24.95
C PHE A 103 -1.14 -2.02 26.29
N LYS A 104 -1.57 -1.01 27.03
CA LYS A 104 -2.41 -1.17 28.23
C LYS A 104 -3.78 -1.76 27.87
N ASP A 105 -4.41 -1.30 26.80
CA ASP A 105 -5.68 -1.85 26.30
C ASP A 105 -5.53 -3.35 26.00
N ILE A 106 -4.36 -3.73 25.46
CA ILE A 106 -4.05 -5.12 25.12
C ILE A 106 -3.90 -5.99 26.37
N LEU A 107 -3.18 -5.52 27.39
CA LEU A 107 -2.92 -6.28 28.61
C LEU A 107 -4.09 -6.27 29.60
N LEU A 108 -4.77 -5.13 29.74
CA LEU A 108 -5.85 -4.97 30.73
C LEU A 108 -7.23 -5.36 30.16
N GLY A 109 -7.40 -5.29 28.85
CA GLY A 109 -8.65 -5.66 28.17
C GLY A 109 -8.98 -7.15 28.36
N ASN A 110 -10.28 -7.48 28.37
CA ASN A 110 -10.77 -8.87 28.52
C ASN A 110 -10.87 -9.65 27.20
N TRP A 111 -10.14 -9.25 26.18
CA TRP A 111 -10.22 -9.81 24.84
C TRP A 111 -9.05 -10.76 24.48
N ILE A 112 -8.00 -10.80 25.32
CA ILE A 112 -6.99 -11.85 25.32
C ILE A 112 -7.07 -12.61 26.65
N SER A 113 -7.05 -13.93 26.59
CA SER A 113 -7.06 -14.79 27.78
C SER A 113 -5.85 -14.52 28.68
N THR A 114 -5.96 -14.89 29.96
CA THR A 114 -4.84 -14.79 30.92
C THR A 114 -3.60 -15.54 30.40
N GLY A 115 -3.81 -16.73 29.80
CA GLY A 115 -2.73 -17.50 29.18
C GLY A 115 -2.10 -16.78 27.99
N GLY A 116 -2.92 -16.10 27.16
CA GLY A 116 -2.47 -15.27 26.05
C GLY A 116 -1.65 -14.07 26.53
N LYS A 117 -2.06 -13.39 27.61
CA LYS A 117 -1.31 -12.30 28.23
C LYS A 117 0.04 -12.76 28.76
N LEU A 118 0.05 -13.88 29.49
CA LEU A 118 1.30 -14.49 29.98
C LEU A 118 2.22 -14.83 28.82
N ARG A 119 1.66 -15.36 27.72
CA ARG A 119 2.43 -15.67 26.52
C ARG A 119 3.10 -14.45 25.89
N LEU A 120 2.44 -13.29 25.89
CA LEU A 120 3.02 -12.02 25.46
C LEU A 120 4.17 -11.60 26.40
N LEU A 121 3.99 -11.70 27.72
CA LEU A 121 4.99 -11.27 28.69
C LEU A 121 6.27 -12.12 28.67
N ILE A 122 6.17 -13.41 28.37
CA ILE A 122 7.34 -14.31 28.29
C ILE A 122 8.03 -14.28 26.90
N GLU A 123 7.54 -13.46 25.94
CA GLU A 123 8.15 -13.35 24.59
C GLU A 123 9.67 -13.10 24.64
N PRO A 124 10.22 -12.21 25.51
CA PRO A 124 11.65 -11.93 25.53
C PRO A 124 12.55 -13.12 25.88
N PHE A 125 11.99 -14.15 26.48
CA PHE A 125 12.70 -15.36 26.92
C PHE A 125 12.57 -16.54 25.92
N ARG A 126 11.85 -16.34 24.80
CA ARG A 126 11.66 -17.37 23.78
C ARG A 126 12.90 -17.54 22.93
N LYS A 127 13.24 -18.79 22.60
CA LYS A 127 14.33 -19.12 21.69
C LYS A 127 14.10 -18.50 20.31
N LYS A 128 15.18 -18.04 19.67
CA LYS A 128 15.18 -17.57 18.29
C LYS A 128 14.77 -18.70 17.34
N GLY A 129 14.14 -18.35 16.23
CA GLY A 129 13.90 -19.28 15.13
C GLY A 129 15.17 -19.50 14.30
N THR A 130 15.29 -20.67 13.69
CA THR A 130 16.41 -21.04 12.82
C THR A 130 16.07 -20.92 11.33
N ALA A 131 14.79 -20.89 10.97
CA ALA A 131 14.36 -20.77 9.58
C ALA A 131 14.72 -19.39 9.00
N ASN A 132 15.33 -19.36 7.81
CA ASN A 132 15.60 -18.11 7.10
C ASN A 132 14.31 -17.36 6.77
N ASP A 133 13.33 -18.07 6.25
CA ASP A 133 11.98 -17.55 6.03
C ASP A 133 10.95 -18.51 6.60
N GLU A 134 9.85 -17.96 7.06
CA GLU A 134 8.70 -18.66 7.61
C GLU A 134 7.45 -17.81 7.38
N THR A 135 6.25 -18.40 7.48
CA THR A 135 5.03 -17.61 7.34
C THR A 135 4.90 -16.58 8.47
N VAL A 136 4.26 -15.45 8.19
CA VAL A 136 3.93 -14.45 9.23
C VAL A 136 3.20 -15.11 10.40
N TYR A 137 2.25 -16.02 10.10
CA TYR A 137 1.51 -16.74 11.12
C TYR A 137 2.42 -17.60 12.01
N ASP A 138 3.30 -18.43 11.44
CA ASP A 138 4.17 -19.32 12.22
C ASP A 138 5.21 -18.53 13.02
N PHE A 139 5.81 -17.50 12.39
CA PHE A 139 6.72 -16.56 13.05
C PHE A 139 6.12 -15.96 14.31
N LEU A 140 4.96 -15.32 14.17
CA LEU A 140 4.33 -14.63 15.29
C LEU A 140 3.66 -15.57 16.29
N LYS A 141 3.08 -16.70 15.82
CA LYS A 141 2.56 -17.76 16.71
C LYS A 141 3.66 -18.30 17.63
N ARG A 142 4.86 -18.51 17.09
CA ARG A 142 6.01 -18.97 17.85
C ARG A 142 6.45 -17.92 18.89
N ARG A 143 6.37 -16.64 18.56
CA ARG A 143 6.80 -15.53 19.43
C ARG A 143 5.72 -15.12 20.43
N ILE A 144 4.56 -14.70 19.96
CA ILE A 144 3.51 -14.06 20.78
C ILE A 144 2.29 -14.95 21.03
N GLY A 145 2.22 -16.12 20.41
CA GLY A 145 1.13 -17.09 20.62
C GLY A 145 -0.03 -16.92 19.62
N LYS A 146 -0.80 -18.02 19.46
CA LYS A 146 -1.88 -18.14 18.46
C LYS A 146 -3.01 -17.12 18.65
N GLU A 147 -3.37 -16.83 19.91
CA GLU A 147 -4.48 -15.95 20.24
C GLU A 147 -4.17 -14.51 19.85
N ALA A 148 -2.99 -13.98 20.26
CA ALA A 148 -2.56 -12.64 19.91
C ALA A 148 -2.40 -12.46 18.38
N VAL A 149 -1.91 -13.50 17.68
CA VAL A 149 -1.81 -13.45 16.21
C VAL A 149 -3.18 -13.30 15.57
N LYS A 150 -4.16 -14.10 15.97
CA LYS A 150 -5.51 -14.06 15.40
C LYS A 150 -6.28 -12.77 15.68
N LEU A 151 -6.09 -12.22 16.88
CA LEU A 151 -6.87 -11.07 17.33
C LEU A 151 -6.23 -9.72 16.97
N LEU A 152 -4.89 -9.65 16.92
CA LEU A 152 -4.18 -8.39 16.68
C LEU A 152 -3.53 -8.31 15.31
N VAL A 153 -2.83 -9.39 14.90
CA VAL A 153 -1.95 -9.34 13.74
C VAL A 153 -2.72 -9.61 12.46
N ASP A 154 -3.56 -10.63 12.47
CA ASP A 154 -4.34 -11.04 11.30
C ASP A 154 -5.22 -9.89 10.75
N PRO A 155 -5.99 -9.15 11.58
CA PRO A 155 -6.76 -8.01 11.08
C PRO A 155 -5.88 -6.87 10.54
N VAL A 156 -4.73 -6.59 11.17
CA VAL A 156 -3.84 -5.50 10.74
C VAL A 156 -3.18 -5.82 9.42
N LEU A 157 -2.58 -7.01 9.29
CA LEU A 157 -1.89 -7.40 8.06
C LEU A 157 -2.87 -7.77 6.94
N GLY A 158 -4.03 -8.34 7.29
CA GLY A 158 -5.14 -8.53 6.36
C GLY A 158 -5.64 -7.21 5.77
N GLY A 159 -5.70 -6.15 6.59
CA GLY A 159 -6.06 -4.80 6.12
C GLY A 159 -4.99 -4.15 5.25
N ILE A 160 -3.69 -4.43 5.47
CA ILE A 160 -2.59 -3.84 4.70
C ILE A 160 -2.32 -4.60 3.40
N TYR A 161 -2.31 -5.93 3.46
CA TYR A 161 -1.90 -6.79 2.34
C TYR A 161 -3.06 -7.50 1.64
N ALA A 162 -4.27 -7.44 2.21
CA ALA A 162 -5.45 -8.18 1.74
C ALA A 162 -5.16 -9.70 1.52
N GLY A 163 -4.16 -10.24 2.24
CA GLY A 163 -3.58 -11.56 2.03
C GLY A 163 -3.71 -12.47 3.26
N ASP A 164 -3.45 -13.77 3.06
CA ASP A 164 -3.43 -14.76 4.12
C ASP A 164 -2.07 -14.76 4.84
N ILE A 165 -2.04 -14.40 6.12
CA ILE A 165 -0.82 -14.41 6.95
C ILE A 165 -0.16 -15.80 7.07
N LYS A 166 -0.87 -16.87 6.69
CA LYS A 166 -0.32 -18.24 6.63
C LYS A 166 0.47 -18.52 5.35
N LYS A 167 0.45 -17.60 4.38
CA LYS A 167 1.20 -17.70 3.13
C LYS A 167 2.26 -16.60 3.04
N LEU A 168 1.97 -15.42 3.59
CA LEU A 168 2.88 -14.26 3.55
C LEU A 168 4.20 -14.56 4.26
N SER A 169 5.32 -14.19 3.64
CA SER A 169 6.69 -14.30 4.16
C SER A 169 6.93 -13.31 5.30
N ALA A 170 7.32 -13.80 6.46
CA ALA A 170 7.75 -12.95 7.58
C ALA A 170 9.02 -12.17 7.25
N LEU A 171 9.94 -12.75 6.47
CA LEU A 171 11.17 -12.10 6.05
C LEU A 171 10.89 -10.87 5.18
N THR A 172 9.84 -10.88 4.38
CA THR A 172 9.47 -9.76 3.51
C THR A 172 8.53 -8.77 4.22
N VAL A 173 7.42 -9.26 4.76
CA VAL A 173 6.35 -8.44 5.34
C VAL A 173 6.73 -7.84 6.69
N LEU A 174 7.46 -8.60 7.51
CA LEU A 174 7.91 -8.20 8.85
C LEU A 174 9.44 -8.13 8.95
N HIS A 175 10.09 -7.67 7.89
CA HIS A 175 11.56 -7.70 7.76
C HIS A 175 12.29 -7.17 9.01
N SER A 176 11.93 -5.99 9.49
CA SER A 176 12.57 -5.39 10.68
C SER A 176 12.39 -6.24 11.95
N MET A 177 11.24 -6.92 12.09
CA MET A 177 10.96 -7.80 13.23
C MET A 177 11.75 -9.10 13.11
N LYS A 178 11.84 -9.67 11.91
CA LYS A 178 12.58 -10.92 11.64
C LYS A 178 14.09 -10.72 11.87
N ILE A 179 14.66 -9.64 11.33
CA ILE A 179 16.07 -9.29 11.57
C ILE A 179 16.30 -8.91 13.04
N GLY A 180 15.36 -8.19 13.64
CA GLY A 180 15.43 -7.84 15.07
C GLY A 180 15.40 -9.05 16.00
N GLU A 181 14.63 -10.09 15.68
CA GLU A 181 14.66 -11.36 16.41
C GLU A 181 16.06 -11.96 16.36
N GLN A 182 16.69 -12.00 15.21
CA GLN A 182 18.04 -12.54 15.06
C GLN A 182 19.06 -11.71 15.85
N ARG A 183 18.94 -10.39 15.84
CA ARG A 183 19.87 -9.47 16.49
C ARG A 183 19.69 -9.42 18.01
N TYR A 184 18.43 -9.24 18.47
CA TYR A 184 18.11 -8.96 19.89
C TYR A 184 17.46 -10.13 20.62
N GLY A 185 17.11 -11.21 19.93
CA GLY A 185 16.45 -12.38 20.52
C GLY A 185 14.98 -12.22 20.85
N SER A 186 14.39 -11.03 20.63
CA SER A 186 13.04 -10.68 21.06
C SER A 186 12.42 -9.59 20.18
N LEU A 187 11.11 -9.71 19.95
CA LEU A 187 10.33 -8.67 19.26
C LEU A 187 10.18 -7.43 20.16
N PHE A 188 9.97 -7.59 21.45
CA PHE A 188 9.91 -6.46 22.39
C PHE A 188 11.24 -5.70 22.44
N ARG A 189 12.36 -6.41 22.54
CA ARG A 189 13.68 -5.77 22.48
C ARG A 189 13.92 -5.08 21.14
N THR A 190 13.46 -5.67 20.05
CA THR A 190 13.51 -5.06 18.71
C THR A 190 12.73 -3.75 18.68
N LEU A 191 11.50 -3.73 19.19
CA LEU A 191 10.67 -2.51 19.25
C LEU A 191 11.29 -1.43 20.14
N LEU A 192 11.88 -1.80 21.27
CA LEU A 192 12.56 -0.87 22.16
C LEU A 192 13.80 -0.23 21.54
N ASN A 193 14.60 -1.03 20.81
CA ASN A 193 15.82 -0.55 20.17
C ASN A 193 15.55 0.19 18.84
N ASN A 194 14.45 -0.13 18.16
CA ASN A 194 14.02 0.56 16.94
C ASN A 194 13.09 1.75 17.24
N ARG A 195 13.17 2.36 18.40
CA ARG A 195 12.49 3.63 18.74
C ARG A 195 13.05 4.81 17.93
N SER A 196 13.26 4.63 16.64
CA SER A 196 13.50 5.72 15.72
C SER A 196 12.20 6.46 15.42
N ALA A 197 12.33 7.77 15.31
CA ALA A 197 11.35 8.82 14.99
C ALA A 197 9.87 8.38 14.85
N SER A 198 8.99 9.03 15.59
CA SER A 198 7.54 8.86 15.48
C SER A 198 7.14 8.80 14.00
N ARG A 199 6.56 7.67 13.57
CA ARG A 199 6.02 7.53 12.21
C ARG A 199 4.87 8.50 12.04
N VAL A 200 5.14 9.64 11.41
CA VAL A 200 4.14 10.66 11.13
C VAL A 200 3.30 10.18 9.94
N ILE A 201 2.02 9.96 10.20
CA ILE A 201 1.04 9.61 9.17
C ILE A 201 0.50 10.91 8.57
N THR A 202 0.49 11.00 7.26
CA THR A 202 0.06 12.19 6.51
C THR A 202 -0.79 11.83 5.31
N ASN A 203 -1.44 12.87 4.82
CA ASN A 203 -2.06 12.93 3.51
C ASN A 203 -1.84 14.35 2.94
N ILE A 204 -2.42 14.64 1.79
CA ILE A 204 -2.37 15.97 1.15
C ILE A 204 -3.76 16.62 1.23
N GLN A 205 -3.80 17.92 1.40
CA GLN A 205 -5.04 18.70 1.29
C GLN A 205 -5.65 18.48 -0.11
N GLY A 206 -6.94 18.17 -0.16
CA GLY A 206 -7.62 17.76 -1.40
C GLY A 206 -7.34 16.32 -1.86
N GLY A 207 -6.62 15.52 -1.04
CA GLY A 207 -6.31 14.12 -1.36
C GLY A 207 -5.07 13.91 -2.21
N PHE A 208 -4.73 12.65 -2.46
CA PHE A 208 -3.50 12.29 -3.16
C PHE A 208 -3.45 12.74 -4.63
N SER A 209 -4.58 12.95 -5.31
CA SER A 209 -4.60 13.49 -6.68
C SER A 209 -3.96 14.88 -6.78
N THR A 210 -3.83 15.62 -5.68
CA THR A 210 -3.08 16.88 -5.65
C THR A 210 -1.60 16.69 -6.04
N ILE A 211 -0.99 15.54 -5.66
CA ILE A 211 0.37 15.18 -6.08
C ILE A 211 0.39 14.91 -7.58
N ASN A 212 -0.62 14.23 -8.11
CA ASN A 212 -0.72 13.88 -9.52
C ASN A 212 -0.78 15.14 -10.39
N TYR A 213 -1.65 16.08 -10.04
CA TYR A 213 -1.79 17.36 -10.76
C TYR A 213 -0.51 18.21 -10.69
N ALA A 214 0.13 18.27 -9.52
CA ALA A 214 1.39 19.00 -9.37
C ALA A 214 2.52 18.35 -10.20
N PHE A 215 2.53 17.01 -10.29
CA PHE A 215 3.47 16.26 -11.11
C PHE A 215 3.22 16.52 -12.60
N GLU A 216 2.00 16.43 -13.08
CA GLU A 216 1.63 16.68 -14.47
C GLU A 216 1.98 18.10 -14.92
N ALA A 217 1.69 19.08 -14.06
CA ALA A 217 2.07 20.48 -14.34
C ALA A 217 3.59 20.65 -14.44
N LYS A 218 4.36 19.96 -13.58
CA LYS A 218 5.82 20.05 -13.52
C LYS A 218 6.53 19.35 -14.67
N PHE A 219 5.95 18.25 -15.17
CA PHE A 219 6.53 17.35 -16.17
C PHE A 219 5.71 17.28 -17.45
N LYS A 220 4.99 18.35 -17.75
CA LYS A 220 4.05 18.43 -18.90
C LYS A 220 4.68 17.98 -20.22
N ASP A 221 5.92 18.41 -20.48
CA ASP A 221 6.61 18.15 -21.73
C ASP A 221 7.17 16.71 -21.82
N GLU A 222 7.37 16.06 -20.67
CA GLU A 222 7.88 14.70 -20.58
C GLU A 222 6.77 13.65 -20.57
N CYS A 223 5.54 14.02 -20.17
CA CYS A 223 4.41 13.09 -20.01
C CYS A 223 3.72 12.77 -21.34
N LEU A 224 3.56 11.49 -21.62
CA LEU A 224 2.73 10.93 -22.69
C LEU A 224 1.60 10.12 -22.03
N LEU A 225 0.56 10.83 -21.57
CA LEU A 225 -0.63 10.25 -20.94
C LEU A 225 -1.64 9.84 -22.03
N GLY A 226 -2.53 8.87 -21.74
CA GLY A 226 -3.44 8.29 -22.72
C GLY A 226 -2.74 7.41 -23.78
N HIS A 227 -1.50 6.97 -23.51
CA HIS A 227 -0.69 6.21 -24.44
C HIS A 227 -0.44 4.79 -23.94
N ARG A 228 -0.88 3.81 -24.72
CA ARG A 228 -0.74 2.37 -24.39
C ARG A 228 0.57 1.83 -24.92
N VAL A 229 1.40 1.25 -24.05
CA VAL A 229 2.53 0.42 -24.45
C VAL A 229 1.99 -0.96 -24.86
N GLU A 230 2.30 -1.40 -26.08
CA GLU A 230 1.80 -2.65 -26.68
C GLU A 230 2.85 -3.75 -26.68
N CYS A 231 4.12 -3.38 -26.90
CA CYS A 231 5.21 -4.35 -26.94
C CYS A 231 6.54 -3.70 -26.55
N ILE A 232 7.38 -4.49 -25.86
CA ILE A 232 8.76 -4.15 -25.52
C ILE A 232 9.66 -5.25 -26.07
N THR A 233 10.56 -4.90 -26.99
CA THR A 233 11.53 -5.82 -27.58
C THR A 233 12.94 -5.37 -27.22
N PRO A 234 13.69 -6.16 -26.41
CA PRO A 234 15.12 -5.93 -26.19
C PRO A 234 15.87 -6.07 -27.51
N LEU A 235 16.79 -5.12 -27.76
CA LEU A 235 17.70 -5.13 -28.91
C LEU A 235 19.13 -5.42 -28.43
N THR A 236 20.07 -5.55 -29.36
CA THR A 236 21.50 -5.67 -29.04
C THR A 236 21.99 -4.45 -28.25
N SER A 237 21.39 -3.27 -28.47
CA SER A 237 21.66 -2.04 -27.69
C SER A 237 20.37 -1.27 -27.47
N GLY A 238 19.82 -1.33 -26.25
CA GLY A 238 18.59 -0.66 -25.88
C GLY A 238 17.33 -1.46 -26.24
N PHE A 239 16.24 -0.76 -26.56
CA PHE A 239 14.92 -1.35 -26.72
C PHE A 239 14.16 -0.70 -27.85
N GLU A 240 13.32 -1.49 -28.52
CA GLU A 240 12.19 -1.02 -29.32
C GLU A 240 10.92 -1.14 -28.47
N VAL A 241 10.14 -0.07 -28.41
CA VAL A 241 8.86 -0.01 -27.67
C VAL A 241 7.78 0.46 -28.62
N VAL A 242 6.71 -0.31 -28.76
CA VAL A 242 5.54 0.06 -29.56
C VAL A 242 4.51 0.71 -28.64
N VAL A 243 4.10 1.92 -28.99
CA VAL A 243 3.14 2.74 -28.23
C VAL A 243 2.10 3.27 -29.18
N ASN A 244 0.83 2.90 -29.03
CA ASN A 244 -0.28 3.26 -29.93
C ASN A 244 0.11 3.07 -31.42
N GLY A 245 0.70 1.91 -31.75
CA GLY A 245 1.17 1.58 -33.10
C GLY A 245 2.45 2.30 -33.55
N THR A 246 2.95 3.27 -32.80
CA THR A 246 4.19 4.01 -33.11
C THR A 246 5.39 3.37 -32.44
N ARG A 247 6.50 3.22 -33.17
CA ARG A 247 7.76 2.64 -32.66
C ARG A 247 8.65 3.71 -32.07
N PHE A 248 9.07 3.49 -30.83
CA PHE A 248 10.08 4.27 -30.12
C PHE A 248 11.33 3.45 -29.92
N LEU A 249 12.49 4.05 -30.15
CA LEU A 249 13.78 3.48 -29.78
C LEU A 249 14.28 4.16 -28.50
N CYS A 250 14.74 3.40 -27.53
CA CYS A 250 15.30 3.95 -26.30
C CYS A 250 16.53 3.16 -25.81
N ASP A 251 17.42 3.84 -25.09
CA ASP A 251 18.60 3.20 -24.53
C ASP A 251 18.26 2.39 -23.28
N ARG A 252 17.38 2.94 -22.42
CA ARG A 252 17.03 2.38 -21.14
C ARG A 252 15.55 2.48 -20.89
N ILE A 253 15.02 1.53 -20.10
CA ILE A 253 13.64 1.51 -19.66
C ILE A 253 13.59 1.43 -18.14
N VAL A 254 12.73 2.24 -17.51
CA VAL A 254 12.22 2.00 -16.15
C VAL A 254 10.80 1.50 -16.28
N SER A 255 10.54 0.24 -15.90
CA SER A 255 9.18 -0.26 -15.81
C SER A 255 8.66 -0.14 -14.38
N THR A 256 7.56 0.57 -14.21
CA THR A 256 6.81 0.68 -12.94
C THR A 256 5.44 0.01 -13.03
N LEU A 257 5.22 -0.70 -14.13
CA LEU A 257 3.99 -1.45 -14.39
C LEU A 257 3.88 -2.66 -13.44
N PRO A 258 2.67 -3.05 -13.02
CA PRO A 258 2.47 -4.32 -12.33
C PRO A 258 3.06 -5.49 -13.12
N THR A 259 3.52 -6.54 -12.44
CA THR A 259 4.24 -7.64 -13.10
C THR A 259 3.44 -8.35 -14.17
N HIS A 260 2.13 -8.54 -13.95
CA HIS A 260 1.24 -9.14 -14.96
C HIS A 260 1.09 -8.27 -16.20
N VAL A 261 1.03 -6.93 -16.06
CA VAL A 261 0.97 -6.00 -17.19
C VAL A 261 2.29 -6.00 -17.97
N LEU A 262 3.44 -5.96 -17.27
CA LEU A 262 4.74 -6.06 -17.93
C LEU A 262 4.88 -7.41 -18.65
N ALA A 263 4.38 -8.50 -18.06
CA ALA A 263 4.41 -9.82 -18.67
C ALA A 263 3.60 -9.90 -19.99
N GLU A 264 2.52 -9.15 -20.13
CA GLU A 264 1.74 -9.11 -21.38
C GLU A 264 2.53 -8.51 -22.53
N ILE A 265 3.30 -7.46 -22.28
CA ILE A 265 3.93 -6.62 -23.30
C ILE A 265 5.41 -6.90 -23.56
N ILE A 266 6.11 -7.65 -22.71
CA ILE A 266 7.52 -8.00 -22.91
C ILE A 266 7.65 -9.20 -23.85
N SER A 267 8.53 -9.12 -24.85
CA SER A 267 8.72 -10.19 -25.84
C SER A 267 9.48 -11.43 -25.29
N SER A 268 10.21 -11.29 -24.18
CA SER A 268 10.97 -12.38 -23.56
C SER A 268 10.04 -13.39 -22.86
N SER A 269 9.90 -14.60 -23.42
CA SER A 269 9.04 -15.67 -22.87
C SER A 269 9.48 -16.13 -21.47
N SER A 270 10.77 -16.18 -21.19
CA SER A 270 11.29 -16.58 -19.87
C SER A 270 10.97 -15.52 -18.79
N LEU A 271 11.15 -14.24 -19.11
CA LEU A 271 10.81 -13.15 -18.20
C LEU A 271 9.30 -13.08 -17.99
N LYS A 272 8.49 -13.22 -19.05
CA LYS A 272 7.03 -13.30 -18.98
C LYS A 272 6.55 -14.39 -18.01
N SER A 273 7.06 -15.60 -18.16
CA SER A 273 6.73 -16.73 -17.28
C SER A 273 7.11 -16.46 -15.83
N HIS A 274 8.25 -15.79 -15.60
CA HIS A 274 8.71 -15.45 -14.25
C HIS A 274 7.86 -14.36 -13.59
N LEU A 275 7.54 -13.29 -14.31
CA LEU A 275 6.70 -12.19 -13.84
C LEU A 275 5.30 -12.65 -13.41
N ASN A 276 4.71 -13.59 -14.14
CA ASN A 276 3.38 -14.15 -13.87
C ASN A 276 3.30 -15.04 -12.61
N LYS A 277 4.43 -15.37 -11.98
CA LYS A 277 4.45 -16.13 -10.71
C LYS A 277 4.04 -15.27 -9.51
N LEU A 278 4.12 -13.94 -9.61
CA LEU A 278 3.70 -13.07 -8.53
C LEU A 278 2.18 -12.86 -8.60
N SER A 279 1.48 -13.30 -7.58
CA SER A 279 0.04 -13.11 -7.44
C SER A 279 -0.29 -11.76 -6.81
N TYR A 280 -1.51 -11.29 -7.06
CA TYR A 280 -2.06 -10.06 -6.46
C TYR A 280 -3.39 -10.37 -5.80
N ALA A 281 -3.64 -9.76 -4.65
CA ALA A 281 -4.95 -9.78 -4.02
C ALA A 281 -5.83 -8.66 -4.56
N PRO A 282 -7.12 -8.90 -4.80
CA PRO A 282 -8.08 -7.85 -5.08
C PRO A 282 -8.36 -7.02 -3.83
N LEU A 283 -8.78 -5.78 -4.03
CA LEU A 283 -9.27 -4.89 -2.98
C LEU A 283 -10.47 -4.13 -3.49
N CYS A 284 -11.55 -4.16 -2.72
CA CYS A 284 -12.72 -3.35 -2.94
C CYS A 284 -12.85 -2.34 -1.81
N ALA A 285 -13.17 -1.12 -2.15
CA ALA A 285 -13.44 -0.03 -1.22
C ALA A 285 -14.82 0.56 -1.52
N SER A 286 -15.69 0.61 -0.52
CA SER A 286 -16.95 1.34 -0.56
C SER A 286 -16.83 2.55 0.35
N PHE A 287 -17.20 3.71 -0.15
CA PHE A 287 -17.09 4.98 0.56
C PHE A 287 -18.46 5.37 1.06
N TYR A 288 -18.57 5.65 2.35
CA TYR A 288 -19.83 6.02 2.98
C TYR A 288 -19.70 7.34 3.70
N SER A 289 -20.78 8.11 3.71
CA SER A 289 -21.00 9.19 4.68
C SER A 289 -21.89 8.74 5.82
N LEU A 290 -21.77 9.40 6.95
CA LEU A 290 -22.66 9.30 8.10
C LEU A 290 -22.66 10.64 8.83
N ASP A 291 -23.79 10.95 9.48
CA ASP A 291 -23.92 12.10 10.35
C ASP A 291 -22.99 12.02 11.55
N LYS A 292 -22.39 13.13 11.98
CA LYS A 292 -21.45 13.16 13.12
C LYS A 292 -22.07 12.61 14.40
N ASP A 293 -23.36 12.85 14.59
CA ASP A 293 -24.07 12.53 15.84
C ASP A 293 -24.57 11.07 15.90
N HIS A 294 -24.53 10.33 14.80
CA HIS A 294 -25.08 8.97 14.71
C HIS A 294 -24.13 7.84 15.06
N SER A 295 -22.87 8.11 15.40
CA SER A 295 -21.96 7.09 15.90
C SER A 295 -20.97 7.66 16.92
N ALA A 296 -20.95 7.06 18.11
CA ALA A 296 -19.99 7.38 19.17
C ALA A 296 -18.56 6.87 18.85
N ILE A 297 -18.40 5.99 17.84
CA ILE A 297 -17.12 5.41 17.48
C ILE A 297 -16.42 6.38 16.53
N SER A 298 -15.30 6.94 16.98
CA SER A 298 -14.46 7.85 16.20
C SER A 298 -12.98 7.55 16.39
N GLY A 299 -12.19 7.66 15.32
CA GLY A 299 -10.78 7.36 15.41
C GLY A 299 -10.13 7.04 14.06
N PHE A 300 -9.10 6.20 14.08
CA PHE A 300 -8.44 5.73 12.86
C PHE A 300 -9.37 4.79 12.06
N GLY A 301 -9.95 3.82 12.76
CA GLY A 301 -10.79 2.82 12.12
C GLY A 301 -11.00 1.58 12.97
N ILE A 302 -11.75 0.64 12.40
CA ILE A 302 -12.11 -0.63 13.00
C ILE A 302 -11.53 -1.76 12.14
N LEU A 303 -10.78 -2.67 12.75
CA LEU A 303 -10.30 -3.88 12.11
C LEU A 303 -11.25 -5.04 12.43
N ILE A 304 -11.46 -5.90 11.45
CA ILE A 304 -12.38 -7.05 11.58
C ILE A 304 -11.58 -8.33 11.41
N PRO A 305 -11.44 -9.15 12.48
CA PRO A 305 -10.72 -10.42 12.42
C PRO A 305 -11.33 -11.39 11.40
N SER A 306 -10.49 -12.06 10.61
CA SER A 306 -10.91 -13.05 9.61
C SER A 306 -11.74 -14.19 10.21
N THR A 307 -11.55 -14.46 11.51
CA THR A 307 -12.29 -15.48 12.28
C THR A 307 -13.79 -15.20 12.39
N LEU A 308 -14.23 -13.96 12.22
CA LEU A 308 -15.63 -13.58 12.25
C LEU A 308 -16.36 -13.83 10.92
N LYS A 309 -15.60 -14.17 9.86
CA LYS A 309 -16.13 -14.48 8.52
C LYS A 309 -17.04 -13.40 7.94
N LYS A 310 -16.79 -12.12 8.31
CA LYS A 310 -17.50 -10.97 7.77
C LYS A 310 -17.02 -10.63 6.36
N THR A 311 -17.89 -10.04 5.57
CA THR A 311 -17.58 -9.46 4.25
C THR A 311 -16.64 -8.29 4.41
N ILE A 312 -16.96 -7.37 5.32
CA ILE A 312 -16.13 -6.22 5.68
C ILE A 312 -14.86 -6.71 6.38
N LYS A 313 -13.71 -6.23 5.90
CA LYS A 313 -12.38 -6.54 6.47
C LYS A 313 -11.85 -5.43 7.37
N GLY A 314 -12.31 -4.21 7.15
CA GLY A 314 -11.96 -3.06 7.97
C GLY A 314 -12.71 -1.81 7.55
N ILE A 315 -12.81 -0.86 8.46
CA ILE A 315 -13.39 0.46 8.26
C ILE A 315 -12.33 1.49 8.65
N LEU A 316 -12.12 2.48 7.81
CA LEU A 316 -11.21 3.59 8.05
C LEU A 316 -12.02 4.87 8.08
N PHE A 317 -11.93 5.64 9.17
CA PHE A 317 -12.64 6.91 9.31
C PHE A 317 -11.80 8.06 8.74
N ALA A 318 -11.87 8.25 7.41
CA ALA A 318 -10.97 9.15 6.70
C ALA A 318 -11.05 10.60 7.18
N SER A 319 -12.25 11.10 7.49
CA SER A 319 -12.46 12.46 8.02
C SER A 319 -12.01 12.65 9.47
N ASP A 320 -12.00 11.58 10.27
CA ASP A 320 -11.47 11.63 11.65
C ASP A 320 -9.93 11.68 11.64
N ILE A 321 -9.33 10.97 10.69
CA ILE A 321 -7.88 10.95 10.55
C ILE A 321 -7.39 12.28 9.97
N PHE A 322 -8.03 12.75 8.90
CA PHE A 322 -7.63 13.96 8.17
C PHE A 322 -8.80 14.95 8.11
N PRO A 323 -8.72 16.08 8.83
CA PRO A 323 -9.74 17.13 8.78
C PRO A 323 -9.98 17.65 7.36
N GLY A 324 -11.21 18.09 7.07
CA GLY A 324 -11.59 18.68 5.79
C GLY A 324 -11.92 17.68 4.68
N ARG A 325 -12.09 16.38 5.02
CA ARG A 325 -12.43 15.34 4.04
C ARG A 325 -13.90 15.03 3.90
N ALA A 326 -14.74 15.52 4.81
CA ALA A 326 -16.18 15.35 4.77
C ALA A 326 -16.86 16.70 4.69
N LYS A 327 -18.08 16.69 4.15
CA LYS A 327 -19.01 17.80 4.21
C LYS A 327 -19.28 18.21 5.66
N ASP A 328 -19.57 19.47 5.91
CA ASP A 328 -19.88 19.98 7.24
C ASP A 328 -21.10 19.25 7.84
N GLY A 329 -20.99 18.86 9.12
CA GLY A 329 -22.00 18.07 9.82
C GLY A 329 -21.89 16.56 9.57
N GLU A 330 -21.09 16.11 8.59
CA GLU A 330 -20.93 14.71 8.21
C GLU A 330 -19.52 14.19 8.50
N ARG A 331 -19.40 12.88 8.48
CA ARG A 331 -18.12 12.13 8.48
C ARG A 331 -18.08 11.25 7.23
N ASN A 332 -16.91 10.94 6.73
CA ASN A 332 -16.74 9.90 5.73
C ASN A 332 -15.87 8.76 6.21
N MET A 333 -16.14 7.59 5.68
CA MET A 333 -15.39 6.38 5.96
C MET A 333 -15.18 5.56 4.70
N THR A 334 -14.07 4.81 4.68
CA THR A 334 -13.75 3.81 3.66
C THR A 334 -13.96 2.43 4.27
N VAL A 335 -14.80 1.61 3.64
CA VAL A 335 -15.12 0.24 4.03
C VAL A 335 -14.42 -0.70 3.07
N PHE A 336 -13.50 -1.53 3.58
CA PHE A 336 -12.70 -2.45 2.77
C PHE A 336 -13.32 -3.86 2.78
N HIS A 337 -13.40 -4.47 1.59
CA HIS A 337 -13.84 -5.85 1.40
C HIS A 337 -13.07 -6.53 0.27
N SER A 338 -13.02 -7.87 0.25
CA SER A 338 -12.15 -8.61 -0.68
C SER A 338 -12.75 -8.80 -2.07
N THR A 339 -14.06 -8.78 -2.17
CA THR A 339 -14.81 -9.03 -3.42
C THR A 339 -15.92 -8.00 -3.56
N PRO A 340 -16.31 -7.65 -4.81
CA PRO A 340 -17.48 -6.81 -5.02
C PRO A 340 -18.70 -7.39 -4.31
N GLN A 341 -19.45 -6.54 -3.62
CA GLN A 341 -20.64 -6.89 -2.87
C GLN A 341 -21.79 -5.93 -3.24
N ASN A 342 -23.03 -6.39 -3.04
CA ASN A 342 -24.17 -5.49 -3.11
C ASN A 342 -24.20 -4.58 -1.86
N GLU A 343 -24.83 -3.45 -2.00
CA GLU A 343 -24.93 -2.43 -0.95
C GLU A 343 -25.64 -2.95 0.30
N ASP A 344 -26.74 -3.69 0.14
CA ASP A 344 -27.54 -4.20 1.25
C ASP A 344 -26.74 -5.10 2.20
N SER A 345 -25.87 -5.96 1.63
CA SER A 345 -25.00 -6.84 2.43
C SER A 345 -24.00 -6.02 3.26
N ILE A 346 -23.43 -4.96 2.69
CA ILE A 346 -22.48 -4.09 3.40
C ILE A 346 -23.21 -3.28 4.45
N ASN A 347 -24.39 -2.71 4.14
CA ASN A 347 -25.18 -1.89 5.06
C ASN A 347 -25.61 -2.69 6.30
N SER A 348 -26.05 -3.95 6.13
CA SER A 348 -26.41 -4.82 7.25
C SER A 348 -25.21 -5.10 8.18
N GLU A 349 -24.00 -5.34 7.63
CA GLU A 349 -22.82 -5.51 8.46
C GLU A 349 -22.35 -4.20 9.09
N LEU A 350 -22.51 -3.05 8.43
CA LEU A 350 -22.21 -1.72 8.98
C LEU A 350 -23.09 -1.40 10.17
N GLU A 351 -24.40 -1.68 10.06
CA GLU A 351 -25.36 -1.51 11.16
C GLU A 351 -24.91 -2.32 12.39
N GLU A 352 -24.58 -3.60 12.20
CA GLU A 352 -24.08 -4.45 13.29
C GLU A 352 -22.80 -3.91 13.93
N ILE A 353 -21.87 -3.36 13.10
CA ILE A 353 -20.57 -2.90 13.59
C ILE A 353 -20.66 -1.51 14.24
N LEU A 354 -21.39 -0.59 13.63
CA LEU A 354 -21.45 0.82 14.03
C LEU A 354 -22.62 1.13 14.97
N GLY A 355 -23.66 0.28 15.00
CA GLY A 355 -24.87 0.48 15.76
C GLY A 355 -25.79 1.55 15.17
N THR A 356 -25.68 1.83 13.86
CA THR A 356 -26.52 2.82 13.16
C THR A 356 -26.85 2.37 11.74
N GLN A 357 -28.06 2.69 11.28
CA GLN A 357 -28.54 2.50 9.89
C GLN A 357 -28.31 3.72 9.01
N GLN A 358 -27.87 4.84 9.57
CA GLN A 358 -27.75 6.11 8.85
C GLN A 358 -26.37 6.25 8.19
N THR A 359 -26.10 5.35 7.27
CA THR A 359 -24.90 5.39 6.42
C THR A 359 -25.35 5.48 4.95
N TYR A 360 -24.72 6.36 4.17
CA TYR A 360 -25.05 6.61 2.78
C TYR A 360 -23.86 6.30 1.89
N LEU A 361 -24.07 5.43 0.89
CA LEU A 361 -23.03 5.09 -0.08
C LEU A 361 -22.75 6.28 -0.98
N LEU A 362 -21.48 6.68 -1.07
CA LEU A 362 -20.99 7.76 -1.93
C LEU A 362 -20.41 7.22 -3.25
N ALA A 363 -19.58 6.20 -3.16
CA ALA A 363 -18.90 5.60 -4.30
C ALA A 363 -18.37 4.20 -3.95
N GLN A 364 -18.02 3.42 -5.00
CA GLN A 364 -17.32 2.15 -4.85
C GLN A 364 -16.16 2.07 -5.84
N LYS A 365 -15.07 1.46 -5.41
CA LYS A 365 -13.90 1.19 -6.27
C LYS A 365 -13.40 -0.23 -6.07
N THR A 366 -13.18 -0.92 -7.19
CA THR A 366 -12.61 -2.26 -7.20
C THR A 366 -11.29 -2.26 -7.96
N TRP A 367 -10.25 -2.81 -7.33
CA TRP A 367 -8.95 -3.08 -7.92
C TRP A 367 -8.74 -4.60 -7.93
N LEU A 368 -8.83 -5.24 -9.09
CA LEU A 368 -8.71 -6.70 -9.21
C LEU A 368 -7.31 -7.21 -8.87
N ASN A 369 -6.29 -6.44 -9.23
CA ASN A 369 -4.88 -6.74 -8.95
C ASN A 369 -4.26 -5.62 -8.10
N ALA A 370 -4.77 -5.46 -6.87
CA ALA A 370 -4.44 -4.33 -6.02
C ALA A 370 -3.07 -4.49 -5.32
N ILE A 371 -2.89 -5.58 -4.60
CA ILE A 371 -1.80 -5.71 -3.65
C ILE A 371 -0.99 -6.97 -3.95
N PRO A 372 0.31 -6.83 -4.31
CA PRO A 372 1.18 -7.97 -4.56
C PRO A 372 1.33 -8.83 -3.30
N GLN A 373 1.30 -10.15 -3.48
CA GLN A 373 1.37 -11.11 -2.39
C GLN A 373 2.79 -11.61 -2.20
N PHE A 374 3.40 -11.20 -1.12
CA PHE A 374 4.78 -11.56 -0.76
C PHE A 374 4.78 -12.88 0.02
N GLU A 375 4.53 -13.99 -0.66
CA GLU A 375 4.50 -15.33 -0.07
C GLU A 375 5.91 -15.88 0.19
N ILE A 376 6.00 -17.04 0.84
CA ILE A 376 7.28 -17.76 1.00
C ILE A 376 7.94 -17.97 -0.37
N GLY A 377 9.26 -17.74 -0.44
CA GLY A 377 10.03 -17.81 -1.69
C GLY A 377 10.06 -16.49 -2.48
N PHE A 378 9.39 -15.44 -2.00
CA PHE A 378 9.39 -14.12 -2.67
C PHE A 378 10.81 -13.56 -2.86
N GLN A 379 11.72 -13.74 -1.90
CA GLN A 379 13.09 -13.23 -2.03
C GLN A 379 13.86 -13.95 -3.14
N ASP A 380 13.67 -15.26 -3.29
CA ASP A 380 14.28 -16.05 -4.37
C ASP A 380 13.68 -15.65 -5.73
N TRP A 381 12.35 -15.47 -5.79
CA TRP A 381 11.67 -14.93 -6.96
C TRP A 381 12.24 -13.58 -7.37
N LYS A 382 12.44 -12.67 -6.42
CA LYS A 382 12.97 -11.33 -6.66
C LYS A 382 14.42 -11.37 -7.13
N GLN A 383 15.27 -12.21 -6.52
CA GLN A 383 16.65 -12.39 -6.96
C GLN A 383 16.73 -12.94 -8.38
N HIS A 384 15.88 -13.91 -8.71
CA HIS A 384 15.81 -14.45 -10.06
C HIS A 384 15.32 -13.41 -11.08
N LEU A 385 14.34 -12.60 -10.72
CA LEU A 385 13.84 -11.49 -11.54
C LEU A 385 14.98 -10.56 -11.96
N TYR A 386 15.82 -10.12 -11.02
CA TYR A 386 16.95 -9.25 -11.32
C TYR A 386 18.04 -9.89 -12.20
N LYS A 387 18.12 -11.23 -12.24
CA LYS A 387 19.03 -11.95 -13.13
C LYS A 387 18.47 -12.14 -14.54
N THR A 388 17.18 -11.99 -14.72
CA THR A 388 16.49 -12.27 -15.98
C THR A 388 16.05 -11.02 -16.74
N ILE A 389 16.01 -9.85 -16.10
CA ILE A 389 15.70 -8.60 -16.79
C ILE A 389 16.82 -8.26 -17.78
N PRO A 390 16.48 -7.76 -18.99
CA PRO A 390 17.45 -7.30 -19.96
C PRO A 390 18.34 -6.18 -19.41
N GLU A 391 19.57 -6.12 -19.88
CA GLU A 391 20.46 -4.99 -19.59
C GLU A 391 19.83 -3.67 -20.05
N GLY A 392 19.96 -2.63 -19.23
CA GLY A 392 19.30 -1.33 -19.48
C GLY A 392 17.84 -1.26 -19.05
N MET A 393 17.23 -2.36 -18.55
CA MET A 393 15.91 -2.35 -17.94
C MET A 393 16.02 -2.24 -16.43
N PHE A 394 15.27 -1.33 -15.86
CA PHE A 394 15.15 -1.09 -14.42
C PHE A 394 13.71 -1.32 -13.97
N LEU A 395 13.52 -1.79 -12.74
CA LEU A 395 12.21 -2.06 -12.17
C LEU A 395 11.99 -1.21 -10.92
N ALA A 396 10.81 -0.62 -10.79
CA ALA A 396 10.36 0.04 -9.57
C ALA A 396 8.87 -0.22 -9.34
N GLY A 397 8.42 -0.21 -8.10
CA GLY A 397 7.00 -0.41 -7.79
C GLY A 397 6.78 -1.18 -6.50
N ASN A 398 5.51 -1.28 -6.13
CA ASN A 398 5.09 -1.96 -4.90
C ASN A 398 5.40 -3.46 -4.90
N TYR A 399 5.47 -4.10 -6.05
CA TYR A 399 5.76 -5.53 -6.22
C TYR A 399 7.21 -5.92 -5.85
N LEU A 400 8.08 -4.97 -5.53
CA LEU A 400 9.44 -5.23 -5.08
C LEU A 400 9.60 -5.43 -3.57
N GLY A 401 8.49 -5.57 -2.84
CA GLY A 401 8.48 -5.98 -1.43
C GLY A 401 8.02 -4.91 -0.44
N LYS A 402 7.57 -3.75 -0.91
CA LYS A 402 7.06 -2.67 -0.08
C LYS A 402 5.87 -1.99 -0.74
N VAL A 403 4.78 -1.76 0.02
CA VAL A 403 3.52 -1.23 -0.51
C VAL A 403 3.21 0.21 -0.07
N GLY A 404 3.99 0.79 0.85
CA GLY A 404 3.78 2.16 1.34
C GLY A 404 4.10 3.21 0.27
N VAL A 405 3.33 4.29 0.21
CA VAL A 405 3.48 5.37 -0.80
C VAL A 405 4.92 5.92 -0.83
N SER A 406 5.50 6.25 0.34
CA SER A 406 6.89 6.71 0.42
C SER A 406 7.89 5.67 -0.08
N ASP A 407 7.72 4.40 0.32
CA ASP A 407 8.62 3.32 -0.09
C ASP A 407 8.55 3.07 -1.60
N VAL A 408 7.36 3.20 -2.20
CA VAL A 408 7.16 3.02 -3.64
C VAL A 408 7.73 4.20 -4.42
N LEU A 409 7.58 5.43 -3.95
CA LEU A 409 8.27 6.60 -4.50
C LEU A 409 9.79 6.40 -4.48
N GLU A 410 10.33 5.97 -3.34
CA GLU A 410 11.76 5.73 -3.15
C GLU A 410 12.28 4.62 -4.06
N SER A 411 11.47 3.61 -4.36
CA SER A 411 11.88 2.55 -5.30
C SER A 411 12.22 3.09 -6.69
N GLY A 412 11.51 4.12 -7.16
CA GLY A 412 11.80 4.81 -8.41
C GLY A 412 12.96 5.81 -8.29
N TYR A 413 12.96 6.62 -7.22
CA TYR A 413 13.98 7.66 -7.04
C TYR A 413 15.40 7.11 -6.80
N ASN A 414 15.53 5.98 -6.14
CA ASN A 414 16.82 5.40 -5.80
C ASN A 414 17.42 4.50 -6.91
N LEU A 415 16.81 4.46 -8.10
CA LEU A 415 17.39 3.76 -9.24
C LEU A 415 18.74 4.37 -9.65
N ARG A 416 19.66 3.51 -10.05
CA ARG A 416 20.96 3.89 -10.63
C ARG A 416 20.80 3.93 -12.15
N LEU A 417 20.19 5.01 -12.63
CA LEU A 417 19.89 5.24 -14.04
C LEU A 417 21.13 5.58 -14.85
#